data_b0095269c06ee14c34fa14eb93705196
#
_entry.id   b0095269c06ee14c34fa14eb93705196
#
_cell.length_a   1.000
_cell.length_b   1.000
_cell.length_c   1.000
_cell.angle_alpha   90.00
_cell.angle_beta   90.00
_cell.angle_gamma   90.00
#
_symmetry.space_group_name_H-M   'P 1'
#
loop_
_entity.id
_entity.type
_entity.pdbx_description
1 polymer ?
#
loop_
_entity_poly.entity_id
_entity_poly.type
_entity_poly.pdbx_seq_one_letter_code
_entity_poly.pdbx_strand_id
1 'polypeptide(L)'
;DLHTGEELTFTKSDCRFGYRHSIFKDELKGQVAITQITLQLSTEYTPILEYGELVSELERREIEIPKAMDTSDAVIAIRKRKLPDPDVVGNVGSFYKNPELSSQTLTSLRQRCPNVPSRKTEKGLHKVPAAWLIEQAGLKGEAVGGALVSTQHALVLVNQGNASSQDVMALATRIEHQVQSKFDILLEVEPVLY
;
A
#
# COMPACT_ATOMS: atom_id res chain seq x y z
N ASP A 1 1.30 16.58 21.65
CA ASP A 1 2.67 17.08 21.44
C ASP A 1 3.65 16.27 22.29
N LEU A 2 4.75 15.80 21.70
CA LEU A 2 5.75 14.96 22.39
C LEU A 2 6.72 15.76 23.27
N HIS A 3 6.81 17.08 23.09
CA HIS A 3 7.70 17.93 23.87
C HIS A 3 6.99 18.53 25.08
N THR A 4 5.73 18.95 24.89
CA THR A 4 4.97 19.64 25.95
C THR A 4 4.03 18.72 26.71
N GLY A 5 3.65 17.57 26.13
CA GLY A 5 2.61 16.67 26.64
C GLY A 5 1.19 17.23 26.45
N GLU A 6 1.03 18.34 25.76
CA GLU A 6 -0.29 18.94 25.51
C GLU A 6 -1.08 18.13 24.49
N GLU A 7 -2.38 18.03 24.72
CA GLU A 7 -3.32 17.45 23.76
C GLU A 7 -3.72 18.48 22.71
N LEU A 8 -3.50 18.14 21.44
CA LEU A 8 -3.83 18.97 20.28
C LEU A 8 -4.94 18.30 19.48
N THR A 9 -5.91 19.10 19.03
CA THR A 9 -6.98 18.59 18.17
C THR A 9 -6.85 19.20 16.76
N PHE A 10 -6.89 18.35 15.74
CA PHE A 10 -6.80 18.73 14.34
C PHE A 10 -8.10 18.41 13.62
N THR A 11 -8.62 19.36 12.85
CA THR A 11 -9.72 19.12 11.92
C THR A 11 -9.22 18.40 10.66
N LYS A 12 -10.14 17.91 9.83
CA LYS A 12 -9.80 17.29 8.54
C LYS A 12 -8.97 18.23 7.66
N SER A 13 -9.27 19.53 7.65
CA SER A 13 -8.53 20.54 6.89
C SER A 13 -7.12 20.75 7.41
N ASP A 14 -6.94 20.75 8.74
CA ASP A 14 -5.63 20.92 9.36
C ASP A 14 -4.71 19.72 9.08
N CYS A 15 -5.27 18.53 8.98
CA CYS A 15 -4.53 17.30 8.67
C CYS A 15 -3.93 17.29 7.26
N ARG A 16 -4.43 18.09 6.33
CA ARG A 16 -3.95 18.18 4.93
C ARG A 16 -3.74 16.81 4.27
N PHE A 17 -4.75 15.93 4.38
CA PHE A 17 -4.66 14.57 3.85
C PHE A 17 -4.46 14.55 2.34
N GLY A 18 -3.53 13.72 1.91
CA GLY A 18 -3.25 13.38 0.51
C GLY A 18 -2.97 11.89 0.36
N TYR A 19 -2.61 11.47 -0.85
CA TYR A 19 -2.24 10.08 -1.07
C TYR A 19 -0.97 9.74 -0.27
N ARG A 20 -1.12 8.88 0.74
CA ARG A 20 -0.04 8.47 1.65
C ARG A 20 0.68 9.66 2.32
N HIS A 21 0.00 10.80 2.46
CA HIS A 21 0.55 12.03 3.00
C HIS A 21 -0.44 12.72 3.95
N SER A 22 0.11 13.41 4.94
CA SER A 22 -0.61 14.29 5.87
C SER A 22 0.42 15.20 6.58
N ILE A 23 -0.05 16.22 7.30
CA ILE A 23 0.79 17.06 8.14
C ILE A 23 1.67 16.26 9.12
N PHE A 24 1.19 15.11 9.60
CA PHE A 24 1.91 14.23 10.54
C PHE A 24 3.11 13.51 9.89
N LYS A 25 3.18 13.45 8.57
CA LYS A 25 4.31 12.91 7.81
C LYS A 25 5.23 14.00 7.25
N ASP A 26 4.91 15.26 7.51
CA ASP A 26 5.62 16.44 7.04
C ASP A 26 5.99 17.36 8.22
N GLU A 27 5.30 18.49 8.39
CA GLU A 27 5.64 19.52 9.39
C GLU A 27 5.65 18.99 10.83
N LEU A 28 4.72 18.10 11.18
CA LEU A 28 4.62 17.52 12.53
C LEU A 28 5.31 16.15 12.67
N LYS A 29 6.14 15.76 11.68
CA LYS A 29 6.85 14.49 11.74
C LYS A 29 7.78 14.45 12.97
N GLY A 30 7.58 13.44 13.83
CA GLY A 30 8.36 13.24 15.05
C GLY A 30 8.05 14.22 16.19
N GLN A 31 7.04 15.10 16.05
CA GLN A 31 6.66 16.08 17.07
C GLN A 31 5.41 15.69 17.85
N VAL A 32 4.60 14.81 17.29
CA VAL A 32 3.31 14.41 17.90
C VAL A 32 3.11 12.90 17.87
N ALA A 33 2.33 12.39 18.81
CA ALA A 33 1.76 11.04 18.81
C ALA A 33 0.25 11.13 18.59
N ILE A 34 -0.28 10.38 17.63
CA ILE A 34 -1.73 10.30 17.38
C ILE A 34 -2.32 9.32 18.37
N THR A 35 -3.13 9.80 19.31
CA THR A 35 -3.75 8.99 20.37
C THR A 35 -5.20 8.66 20.07
N GLN A 36 -5.89 9.50 19.26
CA GLN A 36 -7.30 9.32 18.94
C GLN A 36 -7.62 9.77 17.50
N ILE A 37 -8.56 9.07 16.88
CA ILE A 37 -9.14 9.45 15.60
C ILE A 37 -10.66 9.43 15.73
N THR A 38 -11.33 10.53 15.37
CA THR A 38 -12.79 10.63 15.33
C THR A 38 -13.25 10.60 13.87
N LEU A 39 -14.14 9.66 13.52
CA LEU A 39 -14.69 9.50 12.19
C LEU A 39 -16.18 9.84 12.20
N GLN A 40 -16.61 10.67 11.24
CA GLN A 40 -18.03 10.85 10.95
C GLN A 40 -18.44 9.81 9.90
N LEU A 41 -19.35 8.92 10.29
CA LEU A 41 -19.88 7.86 9.43
C LEU A 41 -21.33 8.14 9.04
N SER A 42 -21.73 7.66 7.84
CA SER A 42 -23.15 7.66 7.45
C SER A 42 -23.90 6.57 8.20
N THR A 43 -25.14 6.85 8.58
CA THR A 43 -26.09 5.85 9.09
C THR A 43 -26.76 5.06 7.95
N GLU A 44 -26.72 5.58 6.74
CA GLU A 44 -27.20 4.92 5.53
C GLU A 44 -26.03 4.32 4.77
N TYR A 45 -26.12 3.04 4.48
CA TYR A 45 -25.11 2.34 3.73
C TYR A 45 -25.33 2.51 2.22
N THR A 46 -24.30 3.03 1.54
CA THR A 46 -24.22 3.06 0.08
C THR A 46 -22.97 2.29 -0.34
N PRO A 47 -23.11 1.16 -1.07
CA PRO A 47 -21.95 0.35 -1.45
C PRO A 47 -21.05 1.07 -2.45
N ILE A 48 -19.74 1.10 -2.17
CA ILE A 48 -18.70 1.53 -3.12
C ILE A 48 -17.96 0.27 -3.55
N LEU A 49 -18.30 -0.27 -4.72
CA LEU A 49 -17.87 -1.59 -5.18
C LEU A 49 -16.71 -1.54 -6.21
N GLU A 50 -16.26 -0.36 -6.58
CA GLU A 50 -15.24 -0.16 -7.63
C GLU A 50 -13.83 -0.61 -7.22
N TYR A 51 -13.66 -1.13 -6.02
CA TYR A 51 -12.35 -1.49 -5.48
C TYR A 51 -12.00 -2.96 -5.75
N GLY A 52 -10.97 -3.18 -6.58
CA GLY A 52 -10.37 -4.49 -6.78
C GLY A 52 -11.33 -5.57 -7.25
N GLU A 53 -11.34 -6.73 -6.57
CA GLU A 53 -12.16 -7.89 -6.89
C GLU A 53 -13.48 -7.95 -6.09
N LEU A 54 -13.93 -6.81 -5.54
CA LEU A 54 -15.08 -6.81 -4.62
C LEU A 54 -16.36 -7.26 -5.31
N VAL A 55 -16.62 -6.78 -6.54
CA VAL A 55 -17.77 -7.21 -7.34
C VAL A 55 -17.71 -8.72 -7.58
N SER A 56 -16.61 -9.24 -8.09
CA SER A 56 -16.44 -10.67 -8.37
C SER A 56 -16.55 -11.54 -7.11
N GLU A 57 -16.10 -11.02 -5.95
CA GLU A 57 -16.25 -11.73 -4.68
C GLU A 57 -17.71 -11.78 -4.21
N LEU A 58 -18.48 -10.70 -4.39
CA LEU A 58 -19.90 -10.65 -4.09
C LEU A 58 -20.72 -11.55 -5.05
N GLU A 59 -20.40 -11.52 -6.35
CA GLU A 59 -20.98 -12.43 -7.35
C GLU A 59 -20.76 -13.91 -6.98
N ARG A 60 -19.51 -14.27 -6.58
CA ARG A 60 -19.19 -15.62 -6.12
C ARG A 60 -19.97 -16.04 -4.87
N ARG A 61 -20.44 -15.10 -4.07
CA ARG A 61 -21.29 -15.30 -2.90
C ARG A 61 -22.78 -15.23 -3.21
N GLU A 62 -23.15 -15.05 -4.49
CA GLU A 62 -24.52 -14.89 -4.95
C GLU A 62 -25.25 -13.70 -4.27
N ILE A 63 -24.50 -12.59 -4.00
CA ILE A 63 -25.05 -11.40 -3.36
C ILE A 63 -25.21 -10.29 -4.41
N GLU A 64 -26.46 -10.05 -4.83
CA GLU A 64 -26.79 -9.01 -5.81
C GLU A 64 -26.89 -7.61 -5.18
N ILE A 65 -27.48 -7.51 -3.98
CA ILE A 65 -27.67 -6.25 -3.26
C ILE A 65 -26.94 -6.34 -1.92
N PRO A 66 -25.66 -5.95 -1.88
CA PRO A 66 -24.85 -6.12 -0.68
C PRO A 66 -25.23 -5.12 0.42
N LYS A 67 -25.32 -5.63 1.65
CA LYS A 67 -25.35 -4.83 2.88
C LYS A 67 -23.93 -4.53 3.35
N ALA A 68 -23.81 -3.67 4.35
CA ALA A 68 -22.51 -3.31 4.92
C ALA A 68 -21.70 -4.53 5.40
N MET A 69 -22.35 -5.50 6.03
CA MET A 69 -21.69 -6.74 6.49
C MET A 69 -21.20 -7.58 5.32
N ASP A 70 -22.01 -7.73 4.26
CA ASP A 70 -21.62 -8.51 3.07
C ASP A 70 -20.38 -7.94 2.41
N THR A 71 -20.31 -6.60 2.31
CA THR A 71 -19.14 -5.90 1.78
C THR A 71 -17.92 -6.06 2.68
N SER A 72 -18.10 -5.96 3.99
CA SER A 72 -17.02 -6.17 4.97
C SER A 72 -16.46 -7.59 4.87
N ASP A 73 -17.33 -8.59 4.86
CA ASP A 73 -16.94 -10.00 4.78
C ASP A 73 -16.25 -10.34 3.45
N ALA A 74 -16.71 -9.74 2.35
CA ALA A 74 -16.07 -9.87 1.05
C ALA A 74 -14.66 -9.27 1.05
N VAL A 75 -14.49 -8.06 1.62
CA VAL A 75 -13.16 -7.42 1.77
C VAL A 75 -12.23 -8.28 2.63
N ILE A 76 -12.71 -8.79 3.77
CA ILE A 76 -11.93 -9.65 4.66
C ILE A 76 -11.47 -10.91 3.91
N ALA A 77 -12.36 -11.57 3.17
CA ALA A 77 -12.01 -12.78 2.41
C ALA A 77 -10.98 -12.50 1.32
N ILE A 78 -11.14 -11.41 0.56
CA ILE A 78 -10.15 -10.98 -0.44
C ILE A 78 -8.78 -10.74 0.21
N ARG A 79 -8.76 -10.03 1.32
CA ARG A 79 -7.50 -9.73 2.05
C ARG A 79 -6.83 -11.00 2.58
N LYS A 80 -7.57 -11.91 3.21
CA LYS A 80 -7.05 -13.19 3.70
C LYS A 80 -6.47 -14.06 2.58
N ARG A 81 -7.06 -14.00 1.39
CA ARG A 81 -6.55 -14.75 0.22
C ARG A 81 -5.29 -14.12 -0.37
N LYS A 82 -5.19 -12.78 -0.37
CA LYS A 82 -4.12 -12.04 -1.06
C LYS A 82 -2.93 -11.68 -0.19
N LEU A 83 -3.14 -11.51 1.10
CA LEU A 83 -2.10 -10.99 2.00
C LEU A 83 -1.69 -12.08 3.01
N PRO A 84 -0.39 -12.20 3.30
CA PRO A 84 0.06 -13.06 4.40
C PRO A 84 -0.49 -12.53 5.72
N ASP A 85 -0.94 -13.44 6.57
CA ASP A 85 -1.45 -13.13 7.89
C ASP A 85 -0.27 -12.71 8.80
N PRO A 86 -0.27 -11.49 9.36
CA PRO A 86 0.82 -11.00 10.21
C PRO A 86 0.97 -11.78 11.51
N ASP A 87 -0.09 -12.43 12.00
CA ASP A 87 -0.03 -13.28 13.19
C ASP A 87 0.69 -14.62 12.91
N VAL A 88 0.78 -15.03 11.63
CA VAL A 88 1.47 -16.25 11.19
C VAL A 88 2.85 -15.93 10.64
N VAL A 89 2.97 -14.89 9.82
CA VAL A 89 4.23 -14.48 9.19
C VAL A 89 4.40 -12.97 9.36
N GLY A 90 5.38 -12.57 10.17
CA GLY A 90 5.66 -11.17 10.45
C GLY A 90 5.82 -10.35 9.16
N ASN A 91 5.06 -9.28 9.05
CA ASN A 91 5.12 -8.32 7.94
C ASN A 91 4.51 -6.98 8.37
N VAL A 92 4.73 -5.95 7.56
CA VAL A 92 4.19 -4.59 7.79
C VAL A 92 3.17 -4.19 6.72
N GLY A 93 2.62 -5.16 6.00
CA GLY A 93 1.73 -4.91 4.87
C GLY A 93 2.49 -4.41 3.63
N SER A 94 1.90 -3.46 2.90
CA SER A 94 2.55 -2.88 1.72
C SER A 94 3.83 -2.14 2.09
N PHE A 95 4.97 -2.57 1.53
CA PHE A 95 6.27 -1.98 1.84
C PHE A 95 6.57 -0.73 1.01
N TYR A 96 6.00 -0.61 -0.17
CA TYR A 96 6.19 0.54 -1.05
C TYR A 96 4.88 1.24 -1.39
N LYS A 97 4.96 2.55 -1.60
CA LYS A 97 3.88 3.32 -2.21
C LYS A 97 3.76 2.96 -3.68
N ASN A 98 2.54 3.04 -4.21
CA ASN A 98 2.35 2.95 -5.66
C ASN A 98 2.83 4.25 -6.31
N PRO A 99 3.82 4.23 -7.22
CA PRO A 99 4.34 5.44 -7.85
C PRO A 99 3.26 6.15 -8.70
N GLU A 100 3.27 7.48 -8.65
CA GLU A 100 2.42 8.34 -9.47
C GLU A 100 3.29 8.95 -10.59
N LEU A 101 3.03 8.54 -11.83
CA LEU A 101 3.82 8.88 -13.00
C LEU A 101 3.15 9.99 -13.82
N SER A 102 3.95 10.83 -14.47
CA SER A 102 3.47 11.73 -15.52
C SER A 102 2.96 10.94 -16.74
N SER A 103 2.10 11.54 -17.55
CA SER A 103 1.66 10.92 -18.81
C SER A 103 2.83 10.59 -19.75
N GLN A 104 3.86 11.42 -19.76
CA GLN A 104 5.08 11.18 -20.55
C GLN A 104 5.84 9.96 -20.06
N THR A 105 6.08 9.86 -18.75
CA THR A 105 6.77 8.71 -18.13
C THR A 105 6.00 7.41 -18.36
N LEU A 106 4.67 7.44 -18.18
CA LEU A 106 3.83 6.27 -18.45
C LEU A 106 3.89 5.85 -19.94
N THR A 107 3.90 6.80 -20.86
CA THR A 107 4.00 6.50 -22.30
C THR A 107 5.34 5.81 -22.62
N SER A 108 6.45 6.33 -22.08
CA SER A 108 7.76 5.70 -22.22
C SER A 108 7.83 4.30 -21.60
N LEU A 109 7.17 4.12 -20.44
CA LEU A 109 7.07 2.80 -19.81
C LEU A 109 6.27 1.82 -20.66
N ARG A 110 5.16 2.26 -21.27
CA ARG A 110 4.31 1.45 -22.14
C ARG A 110 4.99 1.00 -23.43
N GLN A 111 5.96 1.74 -23.92
CA GLN A 111 6.78 1.29 -25.07
C GLN A 111 7.58 0.03 -24.73
N ARG A 112 8.04 -0.11 -23.49
CA ARG A 112 8.81 -1.27 -23.00
C ARG A 112 7.91 -2.34 -22.38
N CYS A 113 6.80 -1.93 -21.78
CA CYS A 113 5.84 -2.78 -21.07
C CYS A 113 4.41 -2.39 -21.46
N PRO A 114 3.89 -2.87 -22.63
CA PRO A 114 2.58 -2.44 -23.16
C PRO A 114 1.41 -2.68 -22.19
N ASN A 115 1.49 -3.72 -21.37
CA ASN A 115 0.43 -4.15 -20.46
C ASN A 115 0.54 -3.55 -19.05
N VAL A 116 1.33 -2.47 -18.84
CA VAL A 116 1.46 -1.86 -17.53
C VAL A 116 0.09 -1.31 -17.06
N PRO A 117 -0.42 -1.81 -15.93
CA PRO A 117 -1.68 -1.32 -15.37
C PRO A 117 -1.49 0.08 -14.80
N SER A 118 -2.45 0.95 -15.02
CA SER A 118 -2.42 2.28 -14.42
C SER A 118 -3.83 2.83 -14.20
N ARG A 119 -3.98 3.66 -13.18
CA ARG A 119 -5.21 4.40 -12.88
C ARG A 119 -4.91 5.88 -12.83
N LYS A 120 -5.67 6.70 -13.56
CA LYS A 120 -5.53 8.15 -13.52
C LYS A 120 -5.99 8.68 -12.15
N THR A 121 -5.20 9.59 -11.57
CA THR A 121 -5.51 10.27 -10.31
C THR A 121 -6.21 11.60 -10.59
N GLU A 122 -6.85 12.18 -9.57
CA GLU A 122 -7.47 13.52 -9.65
C GLU A 122 -6.47 14.63 -10.03
N LYS A 123 -5.20 14.42 -9.68
CA LYS A 123 -4.09 15.34 -10.03
C LYS A 123 -3.61 15.19 -11.49
N GLY A 124 -4.24 14.31 -12.28
CA GLY A 124 -3.85 14.06 -13.67
C GLY A 124 -2.62 13.16 -13.82
N LEU A 125 -2.06 12.65 -12.74
CA LEU A 125 -1.00 11.65 -12.74
C LEU A 125 -1.56 10.24 -12.95
N HIS A 126 -0.68 9.28 -13.20
CA HIS A 126 -1.03 7.88 -13.39
C HIS A 126 -0.39 7.02 -12.31
N LYS A 127 -1.21 6.45 -11.45
CA LYS A 127 -0.78 5.53 -10.41
C LYS A 127 -0.55 4.15 -10.99
N VAL A 128 0.68 3.64 -10.84
CA VAL A 128 1.08 2.29 -11.28
C VAL A 128 1.26 1.40 -10.05
N PRO A 129 0.74 0.15 -10.03
CA PRO A 129 0.94 -0.73 -8.88
C PRO A 129 2.41 -1.11 -8.70
N ALA A 130 2.99 -0.78 -7.54
CA ALA A 130 4.37 -1.17 -7.22
C ALA A 130 4.52 -2.70 -7.17
N ALA A 131 3.49 -3.44 -6.73
CA ALA A 131 3.47 -4.90 -6.78
C ALA A 131 3.73 -5.44 -8.19
N TRP A 132 3.10 -4.83 -9.20
CA TRP A 132 3.29 -5.21 -10.60
C TRP A 132 4.74 -4.98 -11.06
N LEU A 133 5.33 -3.83 -10.70
CA LEU A 133 6.72 -3.53 -11.04
C LEU A 133 7.69 -4.56 -10.41
N ILE A 134 7.50 -4.88 -9.14
CA ILE A 134 8.32 -5.86 -8.41
C ILE A 134 8.16 -7.26 -9.01
N GLU A 135 6.92 -7.65 -9.34
CA GLU A 135 6.63 -8.95 -9.98
C GLU A 135 7.24 -9.04 -11.39
N GLN A 136 7.08 -7.98 -12.20
CA GLN A 136 7.70 -7.92 -13.54
C GLN A 136 9.23 -7.83 -13.47
N ALA A 137 9.82 -7.34 -12.38
CA ALA A 137 11.25 -7.40 -12.14
C ALA A 137 11.73 -8.82 -11.79
N GLY A 138 10.81 -9.78 -11.56
CA GLY A 138 11.13 -11.16 -11.22
C GLY A 138 11.51 -11.37 -9.75
N LEU A 139 11.13 -10.43 -8.87
CA LEU A 139 11.58 -10.40 -7.48
C LEU A 139 10.66 -11.12 -6.49
N LYS A 140 9.52 -11.64 -6.96
CA LYS A 140 8.60 -12.42 -6.12
C LYS A 140 9.30 -13.69 -5.63
N GLY A 141 9.38 -13.88 -4.32
CA GLY A 141 10.15 -14.97 -3.70
C GLY A 141 11.65 -14.69 -3.53
N GLU A 142 12.14 -13.50 -3.91
CA GLU A 142 13.52 -13.10 -3.66
C GLU A 142 13.76 -12.91 -2.17
N ALA A 143 14.91 -13.34 -1.67
CA ALA A 143 15.26 -13.31 -0.26
C ALA A 143 16.64 -12.70 0.00
N VAL A 144 16.77 -12.07 1.17
CA VAL A 144 18.07 -11.65 1.74
C VAL A 144 18.03 -11.96 3.24
N GLY A 145 18.93 -12.83 3.70
CA GLY A 145 18.90 -13.32 5.07
C GLY A 145 17.55 -13.96 5.41
N GLY A 146 16.90 -13.48 6.47
CA GLY A 146 15.56 -13.95 6.86
C GLY A 146 14.40 -13.17 6.23
N ALA A 147 14.65 -12.14 5.42
CA ALA A 147 13.63 -11.35 4.74
C ALA A 147 13.31 -11.91 3.34
N LEU A 148 12.03 -11.92 2.95
CA LEU A 148 11.54 -12.48 1.69
C LEU A 148 10.48 -11.56 1.07
N VAL A 149 10.51 -11.40 -0.25
CA VAL A 149 9.36 -10.87 -1.01
C VAL A 149 8.26 -11.92 -1.05
N SER A 150 7.11 -11.64 -0.48
CA SER A 150 6.01 -12.60 -0.38
C SER A 150 5.62 -13.17 -1.75
N THR A 151 5.47 -14.50 -1.80
CA THR A 151 4.98 -15.21 -2.98
C THR A 151 3.49 -14.98 -3.25
N GLN A 152 2.73 -14.58 -2.22
CA GLN A 152 1.32 -14.22 -2.35
C GLN A 152 1.13 -12.81 -2.93
N HIS A 153 1.93 -11.84 -2.45
CA HIS A 153 1.80 -10.44 -2.85
C HIS A 153 3.16 -9.75 -2.89
N ALA A 154 3.64 -9.41 -4.07
CA ALA A 154 4.99 -8.86 -4.29
C ALA A 154 5.29 -7.53 -3.56
N LEU A 155 4.25 -6.81 -3.08
CA LEU A 155 4.42 -5.57 -2.31
C LEU A 155 4.68 -5.82 -0.83
N VAL A 156 4.57 -7.06 -0.36
CA VAL A 156 4.72 -7.41 1.06
C VAL A 156 6.05 -8.09 1.28
N LEU A 157 6.88 -7.50 2.13
CA LEU A 157 8.09 -8.13 2.63
C LEU A 157 7.74 -8.89 3.92
N VAL A 158 8.13 -10.15 3.98
CA VAL A 158 7.83 -11.03 5.12
C VAL A 158 9.09 -11.45 5.85
N ASN A 159 8.97 -11.62 7.16
CA ASN A 159 10.00 -12.21 8.02
C ASN A 159 9.77 -13.73 8.12
N GLN A 160 10.72 -14.51 7.64
CA GLN A 160 10.68 -15.98 7.73
C GLN A 160 11.03 -16.53 9.13
N GLY A 161 11.00 -15.68 10.16
CA GLY A 161 11.19 -16.03 11.56
C GLY A 161 12.50 -15.53 12.18
N ASN A 162 13.48 -15.11 11.37
CA ASN A 162 14.80 -14.67 11.83
C ASN A 162 15.38 -13.47 11.06
N ALA A 163 14.55 -12.71 10.34
CA ALA A 163 15.00 -11.52 9.64
C ALA A 163 15.43 -10.43 10.61
N SER A 164 16.60 -9.89 10.41
CA SER A 164 17.04 -8.64 11.02
C SER A 164 16.50 -7.43 10.23
N SER A 165 16.51 -6.24 10.85
CA SER A 165 16.20 -4.98 10.13
C SER A 165 17.17 -4.76 8.95
N GLN A 166 18.43 -5.20 9.10
CA GLN A 166 19.43 -5.11 8.02
C GLN A 166 19.04 -5.99 6.83
N ASP A 167 18.54 -7.20 7.06
CA ASP A 167 18.05 -8.09 5.97
C ASP A 167 16.91 -7.44 5.21
N VAL A 168 15.92 -6.89 5.95
CA VAL A 168 14.78 -6.21 5.33
C VAL A 168 15.23 -5.01 4.49
N MET A 169 16.13 -4.18 5.01
CA MET A 169 16.64 -3.01 4.29
C MET A 169 17.51 -3.38 3.10
N ALA A 170 18.33 -4.43 3.22
CA ALA A 170 19.12 -4.92 2.10
C ALA A 170 18.24 -5.49 0.97
N LEU A 171 17.16 -6.23 1.34
CA LEU A 171 16.18 -6.69 0.37
C LEU A 171 15.44 -5.51 -0.28
N ALA A 172 15.04 -4.50 0.50
CA ALA A 172 14.41 -3.29 -0.01
C ALA A 172 15.30 -2.55 -1.03
N THR A 173 16.55 -2.31 -0.68
CA THR A 173 17.55 -1.68 -1.59
C THR A 173 17.70 -2.48 -2.90
N ARG A 174 17.72 -3.81 -2.81
CA ARG A 174 17.80 -4.68 -3.99
C ARG A 174 16.56 -4.52 -4.88
N ILE A 175 15.38 -4.47 -4.30
CA ILE A 175 14.12 -4.25 -5.02
C ILE A 175 14.14 -2.89 -5.72
N GLU A 176 14.48 -1.83 -5.00
CA GLU A 176 14.56 -0.46 -5.54
C GLU A 176 15.51 -0.39 -6.73
N HIS A 177 16.73 -0.94 -6.58
CA HIS A 177 17.72 -0.97 -7.65
C HIS A 177 17.24 -1.73 -8.88
N GLN A 178 16.64 -2.91 -8.71
CA GLN A 178 16.15 -3.74 -9.82
C GLN A 178 14.98 -3.08 -10.54
N VAL A 179 14.03 -2.49 -9.80
CA VAL A 179 12.90 -1.77 -10.38
C VAL A 179 13.38 -0.52 -11.12
N GLN A 180 14.29 0.26 -10.51
CA GLN A 180 14.87 1.44 -11.15
C GLN A 180 15.65 1.08 -12.42
N SER A 181 16.50 0.08 -12.37
CA SER A 181 17.29 -0.38 -13.52
C SER A 181 16.40 -0.84 -14.67
N LYS A 182 15.32 -1.56 -14.38
CA LYS A 182 14.45 -2.16 -15.40
C LYS A 182 13.43 -1.17 -15.97
N PHE A 183 12.86 -0.30 -15.12
CA PHE A 183 11.72 0.54 -15.49
C PHE A 183 12.01 2.04 -15.47
N ASP A 184 13.16 2.45 -14.89
CA ASP A 184 13.49 3.85 -14.63
C ASP A 184 12.45 4.51 -13.69
N ILE A 185 12.00 3.76 -12.67
CA ILE A 185 11.04 4.20 -11.67
C ILE A 185 11.63 3.99 -10.29
N LEU A 186 11.59 5.06 -9.48
CA LEU A 186 11.96 5.00 -8.06
C LEU A 186 10.75 4.54 -7.24
N LEU A 187 10.97 3.55 -6.37
CA LEU A 187 10.00 3.16 -5.37
C LEU A 187 10.24 3.95 -4.07
N GLU A 188 9.17 4.32 -3.39
CA GLU A 188 9.22 5.00 -2.09
C GLU A 188 8.70 4.06 -1.00
N VAL A 189 9.50 3.88 0.05
CA VAL A 189 9.14 3.07 1.23
C VAL A 189 7.97 3.72 1.97
N GLU A 190 6.94 2.94 2.33
CA GLU A 190 5.76 3.40 3.06
C GLU A 190 5.90 3.28 4.59
N PRO A 191 6.45 2.18 5.15
CA PRO A 191 6.68 2.04 6.58
C PRO A 191 7.61 3.11 7.15
N VAL A 192 7.36 3.47 8.40
CA VAL A 192 8.27 4.33 9.17
C VAL A 192 9.30 3.44 9.85
N LEU A 193 10.57 3.82 9.69
CA LEU A 193 11.70 3.14 10.34
C LEU A 193 12.03 3.92 11.63
N TYR A 194 12.15 3.20 12.73
CA TYR A 194 12.50 3.74 14.06
C TYR A 194 13.90 3.31 14.47
#